data_ed55177c64820d87a86c8cf149a19a67
#
_entry.id   ed55177c64820d87a86c8cf149a19a67
#
_cell.length_a   1.000
_cell.length_b   1.000
_cell.length_c   1.000
_cell.angle_alpha   90.00
_cell.angle_beta   90.00
_cell.angle_gamma   90.00
#
_symmetry.space_group_name_H-M   'P 1'
#
loop_
_entity.id
_entity.type
_entity.pdbx_description
1 polymer ?
#
loop_
_entity_poly.entity_id
_entity_poly.type
_entity_poly.pdbx_seq_one_letter_code
_entity_poly.pdbx_strand_id
1 'polypeptide(L)'
;MTQSSVVYTTLSPEECADPAIVISELFLDLGLPIVKQYMWEGLKATVSGTFYHLSKRERELYLILYEHLERLVEAAHILHEQKRTQ
;
A
#
# COMPACT_ATOMS: atom_id res chain seq x y z
N MET A 1 -26.08 3.33 -13.35
CA MET A 1 -25.79 3.24 -12.80
C MET A 1 -25.22 2.98 -12.13
N THR A 2 -25.09 2.74 -11.94
CA THR A 2 -24.76 2.38 -11.17
C THR A 2 -23.96 2.75 -10.35
N GLN A 3 -24.07 2.82 -9.63
CA GLN A 3 -23.26 3.19 -8.84
C GLN A 3 -22.40 2.32 -8.35
N SER A 4 -21.27 2.51 -8.41
CA SER A 4 -20.37 1.63 -7.91
C SER A 4 -20.30 1.82 -6.45
N SER A 5 -20.57 0.80 -5.74
CA SER A 5 -20.39 0.84 -4.32
C SER A 5 -18.99 0.36 -4.00
N VAL A 6 -18.01 1.17 -4.35
CA VAL A 6 -16.64 0.87 -3.99
C VAL A 6 -16.43 1.19 -2.51
N VAL A 7 -16.00 0.20 -1.76
CA VAL A 7 -15.74 0.35 -0.33
C VAL A 7 -14.24 0.30 -0.10
N TYR A 8 -13.72 1.31 0.59
CA TYR A 8 -12.31 1.35 0.95
C TYR A 8 -12.17 0.79 2.36
N THR A 9 -11.64 -0.40 2.46
CA THR A 9 -11.64 -1.15 3.72
C THR A 9 -10.48 -0.85 4.64
N THR A 10 -9.40 -0.25 4.09
CA THR A 10 -8.20 0.01 4.88
C THR A 10 -8.05 1.46 5.27
N LEU A 11 -8.92 2.34 4.79
CA LEU A 11 -8.80 3.77 5.04
C LEU A 11 -9.88 4.25 5.98
N SER A 12 -9.52 5.19 6.87
CA SER A 12 -10.48 5.87 7.73
C SER A 12 -11.27 6.89 6.91
N PRO A 13 -12.39 7.41 7.44
CA PRO A 13 -13.13 8.47 6.75
C PRO A 13 -12.28 9.70 6.44
N GLU A 14 -11.38 10.09 7.35
CA GLU A 14 -10.49 11.22 7.12
C GLU A 14 -9.53 10.94 5.98
N GLU A 15 -9.03 9.72 5.91
CA GLU A 15 -8.10 9.32 4.86
C GLU A 15 -8.82 9.25 3.51
N CYS A 16 -10.07 8.83 3.50
CA CYS A 16 -10.86 8.85 2.27
C CYS A 16 -11.10 10.27 1.79
N ALA A 17 -11.29 11.20 2.72
CA ALA A 17 -11.51 12.60 2.37
C ALA A 17 -10.23 13.29 1.89
N ASP A 18 -9.07 12.82 2.39
CA ASP A 18 -7.77 13.39 2.02
C ASP A 18 -6.76 12.27 1.83
N PRO A 19 -6.81 11.58 0.70
CA PRO A 19 -5.93 10.42 0.48
C PRO A 19 -4.44 10.76 0.43
N ALA A 20 -4.09 12.04 0.27
CA ALA A 20 -2.68 12.44 0.32
C ALA A 20 -2.06 12.13 1.68
N ILE A 21 -2.87 12.07 2.74
CA ILE A 21 -2.38 11.69 4.07
C ILE A 21 -1.77 10.30 4.04
N VAL A 22 -2.41 9.36 3.35
CA VAL A 22 -1.93 7.97 3.25
C VAL A 22 -0.58 7.94 2.56
N ILE A 23 -0.44 8.70 1.48
CA ILE A 23 0.81 8.76 0.73
C ILE A 23 1.92 9.33 1.59
N SER A 24 1.63 10.41 2.32
CA SER A 24 2.60 11.04 3.21
C SER A 24 3.05 10.09 4.31
N GLU A 25 2.10 9.35 4.91
CA GLU A 25 2.43 8.41 5.98
C GLU A 25 3.39 7.33 5.49
N LEU A 26 3.15 6.82 4.29
CA LEU A 26 4.03 5.79 3.74
C LEU A 26 5.46 6.30 3.63
N PHE A 27 5.65 7.49 3.06
CA PHE A 27 6.98 8.00 2.80
C PHE A 27 7.64 8.66 4.01
N LEU A 28 6.87 8.92 5.07
CA LEU A 28 7.46 9.31 6.35
C LEU A 28 7.99 8.08 7.09
N ASP A 29 7.27 6.96 6.98
CA ASP A 29 7.70 5.72 7.61
C ASP A 29 8.84 5.05 6.84
N LEU A 30 8.73 5.02 5.51
CA LEU A 30 9.68 4.32 4.64
C LEU A 30 10.06 5.23 3.49
N GLY A 31 11.36 5.48 3.31
CA GLY A 31 11.81 6.24 2.16
C GLY A 31 11.59 5.48 0.87
N LEU A 32 11.53 6.19 -0.24
CA LEU A 32 11.29 5.57 -1.55
C LEU A 32 12.27 4.44 -1.87
N PRO A 33 13.60 4.61 -1.65
CA PRO A 33 14.51 3.50 -1.95
C PRO A 33 14.23 2.25 -1.13
N ILE A 34 13.82 2.42 0.13
CA ILE A 34 13.52 1.28 1.01
C ILE A 34 12.25 0.57 0.52
N VAL A 35 11.23 1.34 0.14
CA VAL A 35 10.00 0.76 -0.38
C VAL A 35 10.30 -0.08 -1.63
N LYS A 36 11.06 0.48 -2.56
CA LYS A 36 11.41 -0.23 -3.79
C LYS A 36 12.23 -1.48 -3.51
N GLN A 37 13.19 -1.38 -2.59
CA GLN A 37 14.02 -2.53 -2.24
C GLN A 37 13.18 -3.66 -1.64
N TYR A 38 12.30 -3.34 -0.70
CA TYR A 38 11.47 -4.36 -0.05
C TYR A 38 10.48 -4.97 -1.01
N MET A 39 9.91 -4.16 -1.92
CA MET A 39 9.02 -4.70 -2.95
C MET A 39 9.73 -5.75 -3.79
N TRP A 40 10.94 -5.43 -4.22
CA TRP A 40 11.72 -6.34 -5.06
C TRP A 40 12.15 -7.59 -4.31
N GLU A 41 12.66 -7.42 -3.08
CA GLU A 41 13.12 -8.55 -2.26
C GLU A 41 11.97 -9.48 -1.90
N GLY A 42 10.82 -8.91 -1.55
CA GLY A 42 9.64 -9.71 -1.23
C GLY A 42 9.15 -10.49 -2.43
N LEU A 43 9.15 -9.86 -3.60
CA LEU A 43 8.75 -10.54 -4.83
C LEU A 43 9.70 -11.70 -5.14
N LYS A 44 11.00 -11.45 -5.05
CA LYS A 44 11.99 -12.51 -5.32
C LYS A 44 11.82 -13.68 -4.35
N ALA A 45 11.64 -13.39 -3.08
CA ALA A 45 11.48 -14.44 -2.08
C ALA A 45 10.22 -15.26 -2.34
N THR A 46 9.13 -14.61 -2.74
CA THR A 46 7.88 -15.30 -3.03
C THR A 46 8.02 -16.18 -4.26
N VAL A 47 8.58 -15.63 -5.34
CA VAL A 47 8.69 -16.35 -6.61
C VAL A 47 9.67 -17.51 -6.49
N SER A 48 10.77 -17.34 -5.76
CA SER A 48 11.79 -18.37 -5.63
C SER A 48 11.46 -19.42 -4.56
N GLY A 49 10.39 -19.21 -3.78
CA GLY A 49 10.02 -20.13 -2.72
C GLY A 49 10.92 -20.06 -1.50
N THR A 50 11.66 -18.96 -1.35
CA THR A 50 12.59 -18.83 -0.23
C THR A 50 12.05 -17.92 0.89
N PHE A 51 10.77 -17.57 0.82
CA PHE A 51 10.17 -16.67 1.81
C PHE A 51 10.34 -17.19 3.24
N TYR A 52 10.23 -18.48 3.44
CA TYR A 52 10.35 -19.05 4.77
C TYR A 52 11.79 -19.05 5.30
N HIS A 53 12.78 -18.74 4.45
CA HIS A 53 14.16 -18.60 4.90
C HIS A 53 14.40 -17.22 5.53
N LEU A 54 13.45 -16.29 5.36
CA LEU A 54 13.58 -14.97 5.96
C LEU A 54 13.37 -15.07 7.47
N SER A 55 14.05 -14.20 8.22
CA SER A 55 13.85 -14.12 9.64
C SER A 55 12.42 -13.66 9.95
N LYS A 56 11.97 -13.90 11.19
CA LYS A 56 10.65 -13.45 11.60
C LYS A 56 10.52 -11.95 11.42
N ARG A 57 11.56 -11.18 11.78
CA ARG A 57 11.54 -9.74 11.63
C ARG A 57 11.42 -9.32 10.18
N GLU A 58 12.15 -9.98 9.29
CA GLU A 58 12.07 -9.66 7.87
C GLU A 58 10.68 -9.93 7.31
N ARG A 59 10.06 -11.04 7.72
CA ARG A 59 8.71 -11.36 7.27
C ARG A 59 7.70 -10.33 7.79
N GLU A 60 7.86 -9.87 9.02
CA GLU A 60 7.01 -8.84 9.59
C GLU A 60 7.14 -7.52 8.81
N LEU A 61 8.36 -7.17 8.42
CA LEU A 61 8.58 -5.95 7.64
C LEU A 61 7.86 -6.02 6.28
N TYR A 62 7.89 -7.19 5.63
CA TYR A 62 7.17 -7.35 4.37
C TYR A 62 5.66 -7.25 4.55
N LEU A 63 5.13 -7.77 5.65
CA LEU A 63 3.70 -7.64 5.94
C LEU A 63 3.31 -6.19 6.18
N ILE A 64 4.14 -5.45 6.93
CA ILE A 64 3.91 -4.03 7.16
C ILE A 64 3.93 -3.27 5.83
N LEU A 65 4.90 -3.58 4.98
CA LEU A 65 4.97 -2.96 3.66
C LEU A 65 3.70 -3.26 2.85
N TYR A 66 3.26 -4.52 2.86
CA TYR A 66 2.07 -4.90 2.12
C TYR A 66 0.84 -4.11 2.59
N GLU A 67 0.70 -3.93 3.91
CA GLU A 67 -0.40 -3.16 4.45
C GLU A 67 -0.36 -1.70 3.97
N HIS A 68 0.84 -1.12 3.96
CA HIS A 68 1.01 0.23 3.42
C HIS A 68 0.65 0.29 1.94
N LEU A 69 1.06 -0.71 1.17
CA LEU A 69 0.77 -0.74 -0.26
C LEU A 69 -0.72 -0.88 -0.52
N GLU A 70 -1.41 -1.67 0.28
CA GLU A 70 -2.85 -1.84 0.15
C GLU A 70 -3.56 -0.51 0.37
N ARG A 71 -3.18 0.22 1.42
CA ARG A 71 -3.72 1.53 1.69
C ARG A 71 -3.39 2.52 0.58
N LEU A 72 -2.17 2.44 0.06
CA LEU A 72 -1.74 3.31 -1.03
C LEU A 72 -2.58 3.08 -2.29
N VAL A 73 -2.87 1.82 -2.60
CA VAL A 73 -3.68 1.50 -3.77
C VAL A 73 -5.09 2.08 -3.62
N GLU A 74 -5.68 1.97 -2.42
CA GLU A 74 -7.00 2.56 -2.18
C GLU A 74 -6.95 4.09 -2.30
N ALA A 75 -5.92 4.72 -1.74
CA ALA A 75 -5.75 6.17 -1.84
C ALA A 75 -5.58 6.60 -3.30
N ALA A 76 -4.80 5.85 -4.05
CA ALA A 76 -4.59 6.15 -5.47
C ALA A 76 -5.90 6.02 -6.25
N HIS A 77 -6.72 5.03 -5.90
CA HIS A 77 -8.02 4.88 -6.55
C HIS A 77 -8.92 6.07 -6.28
N ILE A 78 -8.93 6.56 -5.04
CA ILE A 78 -9.72 7.73 -4.70
C ILE A 78 -9.28 8.93 -5.52
N LEU A 79 -7.97 9.16 -5.63
CA LEU A 79 -7.43 10.26 -6.42
C LEU A 79 -7.82 10.12 -7.89
N HIS A 80 -7.78 8.91 -8.40
CA HIS A 80 -8.19 8.64 -9.78
C HIS A 80 -9.66 9.01 -9.99
N GLU A 81 -10.53 8.62 -9.05
CA GLU A 81 -11.94 8.92 -9.17
C GLU A 81 -12.22 10.41 -9.04
N GLN A 82 -11.50 11.10 -8.17
CA GLN A 82 -11.64 12.54 -8.03
C GLN A 82 -11.27 13.25 -9.32
N LYS A 83 -10.21 12.81 -9.97
CA LYS A 83 -9.78 13.39 -11.22
C LYS A 83 -10.78 13.13 -12.34
N ARG A 84 -11.42 11.98 -12.32
CA ARG A 84 -12.40 11.63 -13.35
C ARG A 84 -13.64 12.53 -13.29
N THR A 85 -13.98 13.03 -12.12
CA THR A 85 -15.19 13.84 -11.94
C THR A 85 -14.99 15.32 -12.17
N GLN A 86 -13.78 15.75 -12.50
CA GLN A 86 -13.49 17.16 -12.78
C GLN A 86 -13.64 17.51 -14.24
#